data_a5fa3a278e2f5fb46afeab03602e35d9
#
_entry.id   a5fa3a278e2f5fb46afeab03602e35d9
#
_cell.length_a   1.000
_cell.length_b   1.000
_cell.length_c   1.000
_cell.angle_alpha   90.00
_cell.angle_beta   90.00
_cell.angle_gamma   90.00
#
_symmetry.space_group_name_H-M   'P 1'
#
loop_
_entity.id
_entity.type
_entity.pdbx_description
1 polymer ?
#
loop_
_entity_poly.entity_id
_entity_poly.type
_entity_poly.pdbx_seq_one_letter_code
_entity_poly.pdbx_strand_id
1 'polypeptide(L)'
;MARHWLDPTIPFAHTVLEPAHGVTITSATLRDMPPSADDSPPAPTAGWESALTMTGALHLEHPSMRAAFDSPFDYPEQTRILVVNDLERERPQATAAAMASLMLAAGGGALGLFTAIRRLRAVHPELVRRLEAEGLPLYAQHVDRMNLQTLLQIFREEPHSCLLGTDAVRDGIDVPGEALRLIIFDRM
;
A
#
# COMPACT_ATOMS: atom_id res chain seq x y z
N MET A 1 -25.74 -6.13 -28.37
CA MET A 1 -25.76 -4.98 -27.44
C MET A 1 -25.11 -5.42 -26.15
N ALA A 2 -24.00 -4.80 -25.74
CA ALA A 2 -23.43 -5.04 -24.42
C ALA A 2 -24.29 -4.32 -23.37
N ARG A 3 -24.78 -5.04 -22.38
CA ARG A 3 -25.47 -4.45 -21.23
C ARG A 3 -24.42 -4.10 -20.18
N HIS A 4 -24.32 -2.85 -19.80
CA HIS A 4 -23.50 -2.40 -18.69
C HIS A 4 -24.39 -2.23 -17.47
N TRP A 5 -24.05 -2.91 -16.39
CA TRP A 5 -24.70 -2.74 -15.09
C TRP A 5 -24.11 -1.51 -14.40
N LEU A 6 -24.95 -0.67 -13.83
CA LEU A 6 -24.52 0.45 -12.99
C LEU A 6 -23.97 -0.07 -11.65
N ASP A 7 -24.57 -1.15 -11.15
CA ASP A 7 -24.10 -1.86 -9.97
C ASP A 7 -23.75 -3.31 -10.35
N PRO A 8 -22.47 -3.67 -10.44
CA PRO A 8 -22.05 -5.01 -10.79
C PRO A 8 -22.25 -6.04 -9.66
N THR A 9 -22.53 -5.61 -8.43
CA THR A 9 -22.67 -6.49 -7.29
C THR A 9 -23.94 -7.32 -7.35
N ILE A 10 -25.01 -6.77 -7.94
CA ILE A 10 -26.29 -7.49 -8.13
C ILE A 10 -26.13 -8.72 -9.05
N PRO A 11 -25.65 -8.58 -10.32
CA PRO A 11 -25.46 -9.75 -11.17
C PRO A 11 -24.39 -10.70 -10.63
N PHE A 12 -23.39 -10.20 -9.92
CA PHE A 12 -22.39 -11.04 -9.28
C PHE A 12 -23.02 -11.90 -8.17
N ALA A 13 -23.85 -11.33 -7.31
CA ALA A 13 -24.55 -12.07 -6.28
C ALA A 13 -25.38 -13.21 -6.87
N HIS A 14 -26.24 -12.93 -7.86
CA HIS A 14 -27.14 -13.92 -8.43
C HIS A 14 -26.44 -14.97 -9.33
N THR A 15 -25.33 -14.59 -9.99
CA THR A 15 -24.67 -15.49 -10.95
C THR A 15 -23.56 -16.31 -10.33
N VAL A 16 -22.91 -15.78 -9.28
CA VAL A 16 -21.72 -16.39 -8.66
C VAL A 16 -21.98 -16.82 -7.24
N LEU A 17 -22.50 -15.93 -6.37
CA LEU A 17 -22.62 -16.23 -4.96
C LEU A 17 -23.78 -17.19 -4.64
N GLU A 18 -24.95 -16.93 -5.20
CA GLU A 18 -26.17 -17.71 -4.93
C GLU A 18 -26.07 -19.20 -5.35
N PRO A 19 -25.56 -19.52 -6.59
CA PRO A 19 -25.45 -20.91 -7.02
C PRO A 19 -24.26 -21.67 -6.40
N ALA A 20 -23.37 -20.97 -5.67
CA ALA A 20 -22.21 -21.61 -5.07
C ALA A 20 -22.60 -22.40 -3.81
N HIS A 21 -22.01 -23.59 -3.64
CA HIS A 21 -22.22 -24.40 -2.42
C HIS A 21 -21.68 -23.74 -1.14
N GLY A 22 -20.76 -22.81 -1.28
CA GLY A 22 -20.20 -22.02 -0.21
C GLY A 22 -19.19 -21.00 -0.76
N VAL A 23 -19.14 -19.82 -0.15
CA VAL A 23 -18.25 -18.73 -0.53
C VAL A 23 -17.57 -18.19 0.72
N THR A 24 -16.26 -18.04 0.66
CA THR A 24 -15.48 -17.35 1.70
C THR A 24 -14.77 -16.17 1.07
N ILE A 25 -14.97 -14.97 1.63
CA ILE A 25 -14.30 -13.75 1.21
C ILE A 25 -13.44 -13.29 2.37
N THR A 26 -12.14 -13.10 2.12
CA THR A 26 -11.18 -12.69 3.16
C THR A 26 -10.35 -11.51 2.67
N SER A 27 -10.13 -10.54 3.56
CA SER A 27 -9.19 -9.44 3.34
C SER A 27 -8.84 -8.80 4.69
N ALA A 28 -7.69 -8.17 4.79
CA ALA A 28 -7.31 -7.38 5.95
C ALA A 28 -8.15 -6.10 6.10
N THR A 29 -8.85 -5.66 5.04
CA THR A 29 -9.58 -4.38 4.97
C THR A 29 -11.07 -4.54 4.66
N LEU A 30 -11.65 -5.71 4.91
CA LEU A 30 -13.10 -5.92 4.71
C LEU A 30 -13.95 -5.17 5.72
N ARG A 31 -13.46 -5.03 6.94
CA ARG A 31 -14.18 -4.36 8.00
C ARG A 31 -13.71 -2.92 8.11
N ASP A 32 -14.63 -1.97 7.95
CA ASP A 32 -14.35 -0.58 8.26
C ASP A 32 -14.20 -0.40 9.76
N MET A 33 -13.12 0.23 10.18
CA MET A 33 -12.92 0.62 11.57
C MET A 33 -13.32 2.10 11.69
N PRO A 34 -14.55 2.42 12.09
CA PRO A 34 -14.92 3.81 12.33
C PRO A 34 -14.04 4.34 13.46
N PRO A 35 -13.61 5.61 13.39
CA PRO A 35 -12.90 6.24 14.49
C PRO A 35 -13.81 6.20 15.72
N SER A 36 -13.44 5.46 16.75
CA SER A 36 -14.13 5.46 18.02
C SER A 36 -13.75 6.72 18.78
N ALA A 37 -14.75 7.46 19.25
CA ALA A 37 -14.52 8.65 20.10
C ALA A 37 -13.93 8.29 21.47
N ASP A 38 -13.98 7.02 21.87
CA ASP A 38 -13.72 6.52 23.22
C ASP A 38 -12.78 5.32 23.25
N ASP A 39 -11.82 5.14 22.47
CA ASP A 39 -10.92 3.95 22.46
C ASP A 39 -11.60 2.58 22.74
N SER A 40 -12.92 2.54 22.74
CA SER A 40 -13.70 1.33 22.97
C SER A 40 -13.71 0.48 21.70
N PRO A 41 -13.49 -0.84 21.78
CA PRO A 41 -13.56 -1.70 20.62
C PRO A 41 -14.97 -1.62 20.00
N PRO A 42 -15.08 -1.42 18.67
CA PRO A 42 -16.38 -1.36 18.00
C PRO A 42 -17.14 -2.68 18.17
N ALA A 43 -18.47 -2.58 18.25
CA ALA A 43 -19.31 -3.76 18.34
C ALA A 43 -18.96 -4.78 17.23
N PRO A 44 -18.99 -6.10 17.51
CA PRO A 44 -18.62 -7.14 16.52
C PRO A 44 -19.39 -7.06 15.20
N THR A 45 -20.57 -6.46 15.22
CA THR A 45 -21.47 -6.29 14.07
C THR A 45 -21.24 -4.98 13.30
N ALA A 46 -20.46 -4.04 13.83
CA ALA A 46 -20.22 -2.74 13.21
C ALA A 46 -19.11 -2.81 12.12
N GLY A 47 -19.19 -1.93 11.14
CA GLY A 47 -18.15 -1.73 10.11
C GLY A 47 -18.15 -2.77 8.99
N TRP A 48 -19.24 -3.49 8.77
CA TRP A 48 -19.33 -4.48 7.70
C TRP A 48 -20.19 -4.04 6.51
N GLU A 49 -20.82 -2.89 6.60
CA GLU A 49 -21.78 -2.38 5.59
C GLU A 49 -21.12 -2.22 4.22
N SER A 50 -19.93 -1.61 4.17
CA SER A 50 -19.17 -1.46 2.93
C SER A 50 -18.81 -2.82 2.32
N ALA A 51 -18.34 -3.76 3.15
CA ALA A 51 -17.98 -5.10 2.69
C ALA A 51 -19.17 -5.85 2.12
N LEU A 52 -20.33 -5.82 2.80
CA LEU A 52 -21.55 -6.48 2.33
C LEU A 52 -22.03 -5.89 0.99
N THR A 53 -21.93 -4.58 0.83
CA THR A 53 -22.29 -3.88 -0.40
C THR A 53 -21.31 -4.23 -1.52
N MET A 54 -20.02 -4.05 -1.29
CA MET A 54 -18.97 -4.22 -2.31
C MET A 54 -18.81 -5.66 -2.79
N THR A 55 -19.07 -6.62 -1.91
CA THR A 55 -19.02 -8.06 -2.26
C THR A 55 -20.33 -8.60 -2.84
N GLY A 56 -21.40 -7.83 -2.83
CA GLY A 56 -22.73 -8.30 -3.25
C GLY A 56 -23.45 -9.19 -2.23
N ALA A 57 -22.85 -9.44 -1.06
CA ALA A 57 -23.44 -10.27 -0.04
C ALA A 57 -24.75 -9.69 0.54
N LEU A 58 -24.96 -8.38 0.40
CA LEU A 58 -26.20 -7.70 0.78
C LEU A 58 -27.41 -8.20 -0.03
N HIS A 59 -27.22 -8.72 -1.23
CA HIS A 59 -28.30 -9.17 -2.12
C HIS A 59 -28.69 -10.64 -1.93
N LEU A 60 -28.01 -11.37 -1.02
CA LEU A 60 -28.33 -12.76 -0.74
C LEU A 60 -29.50 -12.88 0.24
N GLU A 61 -30.34 -13.90 0.05
CA GLU A 61 -31.49 -14.21 0.95
C GLU A 61 -31.02 -14.59 2.36
N HIS A 62 -29.86 -15.25 2.46
CA HIS A 62 -29.32 -15.69 3.74
C HIS A 62 -28.25 -14.73 4.25
N PRO A 63 -28.28 -14.37 5.55
CA PRO A 63 -27.27 -13.50 6.12
C PRO A 63 -25.90 -14.17 6.11
N SER A 64 -24.89 -13.43 5.66
CA SER A 64 -23.51 -13.88 5.70
C SER A 64 -22.97 -13.94 7.12
N MET A 65 -22.24 -15.00 7.44
CA MET A 65 -21.43 -15.05 8.67
C MET A 65 -20.23 -14.12 8.53
N ARG A 66 -19.88 -13.45 9.61
CA ARG A 66 -18.80 -12.47 9.65
C ARG A 66 -17.90 -12.74 10.85
N ALA A 67 -16.60 -12.72 10.62
CA ALA A 67 -15.59 -12.85 11.66
C ALA A 67 -14.44 -11.88 11.42
N ALA A 68 -13.95 -11.27 12.47
CA ALA A 68 -12.73 -10.50 12.48
C ALA A 68 -11.75 -11.12 13.48
N PHE A 69 -10.50 -11.18 13.10
CA PHE A 69 -9.42 -11.68 13.94
C PHE A 69 -8.42 -10.55 14.14
N ASP A 70 -8.00 -10.36 15.37
CA ASP A 70 -6.97 -9.37 15.68
C ASP A 70 -5.64 -9.76 15.08
N SER A 71 -4.88 -8.75 14.64
CA SER A 71 -3.53 -8.98 14.14
C SER A 71 -2.63 -9.44 15.30
N PRO A 72 -1.74 -10.45 15.06
CA PRO A 72 -0.74 -10.84 16.06
C PRO A 72 0.40 -9.82 16.22
N PHE A 73 0.45 -8.79 15.36
CA PHE A 73 1.49 -7.77 15.38
C PHE A 73 1.10 -6.60 16.30
N ASP A 74 2.04 -6.19 17.16
CA ASP A 74 1.92 -4.97 17.97
C ASP A 74 2.38 -3.76 17.13
N TYR A 75 1.46 -3.21 16.34
CA TYR A 75 1.77 -2.08 15.46
C TYR A 75 2.22 -0.82 16.20
N PRO A 76 1.66 -0.43 17.35
CA PRO A 76 2.13 0.72 18.12
C PRO A 76 3.60 0.63 18.54
N GLU A 77 4.05 -0.56 18.91
CA GLU A 77 5.45 -0.79 19.29
C GLU A 77 6.37 -0.96 18.08
N GLN A 78 5.88 -1.55 17.00
CA GLN A 78 6.69 -1.94 15.84
C GLN A 78 6.69 -0.93 14.70
N THR A 79 5.75 0.05 14.70
CA THR A 79 5.58 0.99 13.58
C THR A 79 5.63 2.42 14.06
N ARG A 80 6.28 3.29 13.27
CA ARG A 80 6.27 4.74 13.48
C ARG A 80 5.81 5.44 12.22
N ILE A 81 4.81 6.31 12.35
CA ILE A 81 4.30 7.14 11.26
C ILE A 81 4.84 8.55 11.45
N LEU A 82 5.56 9.05 10.45
CA LEU A 82 6.12 10.39 10.42
C LEU A 82 5.40 11.22 9.36
N VAL A 83 4.84 12.34 9.75
CA VAL A 83 4.19 13.28 8.83
C VAL A 83 5.11 14.50 8.65
N VAL A 84 5.68 14.63 7.44
CA VAL A 84 6.54 15.76 7.07
C VAL A 84 5.67 16.86 6.51
N ASN A 85 5.50 17.96 7.24
CA ASN A 85 4.60 19.06 6.92
C ASN A 85 5.30 20.41 6.63
N ASP A 86 6.62 20.47 6.80
CA ASP A 86 7.47 21.66 6.62
C ASP A 86 8.22 21.68 5.28
N LEU A 87 7.82 20.84 4.33
CA LEU A 87 8.47 20.69 3.05
C LEU A 87 7.79 21.52 1.94
N GLU A 88 8.58 22.21 1.13
CA GLU A 88 8.10 22.83 -0.11
C GLU A 88 7.80 21.75 -1.18
N ARG A 89 6.57 21.24 -1.18
CA ARG A 89 6.14 20.09 -1.98
C ARG A 89 6.33 20.25 -3.50
N GLU A 90 6.29 21.49 -3.99
CA GLU A 90 6.43 21.77 -5.43
C GLU A 90 7.88 21.72 -5.91
N ARG A 91 8.86 21.69 -5.02
CA ARG A 91 10.29 21.59 -5.34
C ARG A 91 10.80 20.15 -5.29
N PRO A 92 11.09 19.51 -6.44
CA PRO A 92 11.61 18.14 -6.47
C PRO A 92 12.91 17.98 -5.67
N GLN A 93 13.76 19.01 -5.63
CA GLN A 93 15.03 19.00 -4.90
C GLN A 93 14.82 18.96 -3.38
N ALA A 94 13.82 19.66 -2.87
CA ALA A 94 13.47 19.61 -1.44
C ALA A 94 12.95 18.23 -1.05
N THR A 95 12.06 17.65 -1.88
CA THR A 95 11.57 16.28 -1.71
C THR A 95 12.72 15.27 -1.76
N ALA A 96 13.62 15.38 -2.74
CA ALA A 96 14.79 14.49 -2.86
C ALA A 96 15.70 14.58 -1.62
N ALA A 97 15.93 15.79 -1.10
CA ALA A 97 16.74 15.99 0.10
C ALA A 97 16.12 15.34 1.34
N ALA A 98 14.81 15.53 1.55
CA ALA A 98 14.09 14.91 2.66
C ALA A 98 14.08 13.38 2.55
N MET A 99 13.77 12.84 1.37
CA MET A 99 13.80 11.39 1.13
C MET A 99 15.20 10.83 1.36
N ALA A 100 16.26 11.48 0.85
CA ALA A 100 17.62 11.05 1.08
C ALA A 100 17.96 10.98 2.57
N SER A 101 17.61 12.01 3.34
CA SER A 101 17.84 12.03 4.80
C SER A 101 17.17 10.87 5.52
N LEU A 102 15.92 10.56 5.15
CA LEU A 102 15.16 9.43 5.73
C LEU A 102 15.75 8.07 5.31
N MET A 103 16.09 7.90 4.03
CA MET A 103 16.69 6.67 3.49
C MET A 103 18.07 6.40 4.09
N LEU A 104 18.89 7.44 4.26
CA LEU A 104 20.19 7.35 4.92
C LEU A 104 20.05 7.02 6.41
N ALA A 105 19.12 7.66 7.12
CA ALA A 105 18.85 7.38 8.51
C ALA A 105 18.36 5.93 8.74
N ALA A 106 17.62 5.37 7.79
CA ALA A 106 17.21 3.97 7.81
C ALA A 106 18.33 3.00 7.40
N GLY A 107 19.44 3.47 6.83
CA GLY A 107 20.51 2.62 6.30
C GLY A 107 20.09 1.83 5.05
N GLY A 108 19.23 2.37 4.22
CA GLY A 108 18.60 1.68 3.09
C GLY A 108 17.37 0.86 3.50
N GLY A 109 17.03 -0.18 2.74
CA GLY A 109 15.79 -0.94 2.91
C GLY A 109 14.56 -0.03 2.79
N ALA A 110 14.57 0.88 1.83
CA ALA A 110 13.61 1.97 1.74
C ALA A 110 12.87 1.99 0.41
N LEU A 111 11.55 2.12 0.47
CA LEU A 111 10.67 2.22 -0.67
C LEU A 111 10.04 3.61 -0.75
N GLY A 112 10.30 4.34 -1.84
CA GLY A 112 9.65 5.61 -2.15
C GLY A 112 8.49 5.42 -3.13
N LEU A 113 7.28 5.75 -2.73
CA LEU A 113 6.07 5.62 -3.53
C LEU A 113 5.57 6.97 -4.05
N PHE A 114 5.33 7.01 -5.37
CA PHE A 114 4.87 8.19 -6.08
C PHE A 114 3.54 7.93 -6.77
N THR A 115 2.64 8.89 -6.73
CA THR A 115 1.36 8.82 -7.46
C THR A 115 1.51 9.14 -8.95
N ALA A 116 2.64 9.75 -9.37
CA ALA A 116 2.87 10.15 -10.76
C ALA A 116 4.30 9.87 -11.22
N ILE A 117 4.44 9.19 -12.36
CA ILE A 117 5.74 8.88 -12.99
C ILE A 117 6.57 10.15 -13.23
N ARG A 118 5.93 11.24 -13.66
CA ARG A 118 6.61 12.52 -13.88
C ARG A 118 7.28 13.03 -12.60
N ARG A 119 6.63 12.87 -11.47
CA ARG A 119 7.15 13.31 -10.17
C ARG A 119 8.34 12.46 -9.74
N LEU A 120 8.23 11.14 -9.85
CA LEU A 120 9.33 10.21 -9.62
C LEU A 120 10.56 10.60 -10.43
N ARG A 121 10.39 10.81 -11.75
CA ARG A 121 11.50 11.21 -12.65
C ARG A 121 12.10 12.57 -12.31
N ALA A 122 11.32 13.50 -11.76
CA ALA A 122 11.82 14.81 -11.36
C ALA A 122 12.64 14.76 -10.06
N VAL A 123 12.31 13.86 -9.14
CA VAL A 123 13.00 13.68 -7.84
C VAL A 123 14.27 12.83 -8.00
N HIS A 124 14.21 11.80 -8.85
CA HIS A 124 15.24 10.78 -9.00
C HIS A 124 16.69 11.32 -9.17
N PRO A 125 17.01 12.27 -10.08
CA PRO A 125 18.40 12.65 -10.35
C PRO A 125 19.12 13.24 -9.13
N GLU A 126 18.42 14.03 -8.34
CA GLU A 126 18.99 14.61 -7.12
C GLU A 126 19.07 13.57 -6.00
N LEU A 127 18.10 12.69 -5.93
CA LEU A 127 18.05 11.63 -4.92
C LEU A 127 19.16 10.61 -5.13
N VAL A 128 19.39 10.13 -6.37
CA VAL A 128 20.44 9.18 -6.69
C VAL A 128 21.81 9.78 -6.37
N ARG A 129 22.05 11.03 -6.75
CA ARG A 129 23.32 11.73 -6.45
C ARG A 129 23.63 11.76 -4.95
N ARG A 130 22.61 11.96 -4.11
CA ARG A 130 22.77 12.04 -2.65
C ARG A 130 23.01 10.66 -2.03
N LEU A 131 22.32 9.64 -2.50
CA LEU A 131 22.43 8.29 -1.95
C LEU A 131 23.73 7.60 -2.42
N GLU A 132 24.13 7.78 -3.69
CA GLU A 132 25.39 7.26 -4.20
C GLU A 132 26.63 7.83 -3.48
N ALA A 133 26.58 9.11 -3.06
CA ALA A 133 27.65 9.72 -2.30
C ALA A 133 27.90 9.01 -0.95
N GLU A 134 26.88 8.34 -0.40
CA GLU A 134 26.92 7.59 0.86
C GLU A 134 26.92 6.06 0.62
N GLY A 135 27.07 5.63 -0.64
CA GLY A 135 27.15 4.22 -1.01
C GLY A 135 25.84 3.44 -0.93
N LEU A 136 24.68 4.11 -0.92
CA LEU A 136 23.37 3.46 -0.96
C LEU A 136 22.87 3.36 -2.41
N PRO A 137 22.65 2.13 -2.93
CA PRO A 137 22.09 1.93 -4.26
C PRO A 137 20.63 2.39 -4.33
N LEU A 138 20.27 3.08 -5.41
CA LEU A 138 18.90 3.48 -5.70
C LEU A 138 18.46 2.90 -7.05
N TYR A 139 17.39 2.13 -7.00
CA TYR A 139 16.69 1.61 -8.17
C TYR A 139 15.36 2.35 -8.37
N ALA A 140 14.94 2.53 -9.61
CA ALA A 140 13.75 3.30 -9.90
C ALA A 140 12.92 2.73 -11.06
N GLN A 141 11.67 2.39 -10.78
CA GLN A 141 10.69 2.04 -11.80
C GLN A 141 10.52 3.20 -12.78
N HIS A 142 10.35 2.90 -14.07
CA HIS A 142 10.22 3.88 -15.16
C HIS A 142 11.47 4.73 -15.48
N VAL A 143 12.56 4.50 -14.77
CA VAL A 143 13.88 5.13 -15.04
C VAL A 143 14.87 4.07 -15.47
N ASP A 144 15.06 3.04 -14.65
CA ASP A 144 15.94 1.93 -14.97
C ASP A 144 15.35 1.05 -16.06
N ARG A 145 16.21 0.53 -16.94
CA ARG A 145 15.82 -0.31 -18.07
C ARG A 145 15.62 -1.77 -17.64
N MET A 146 14.88 -1.96 -16.54
CA MET A 146 14.57 -3.26 -15.99
C MET A 146 13.06 -3.40 -15.81
N ASN A 147 12.54 -4.62 -15.90
CA ASN A 147 11.13 -4.86 -15.57
C ASN A 147 10.92 -4.83 -14.05
N LEU A 148 9.67 -4.66 -13.64
CA LEU A 148 9.31 -4.53 -12.23
C LEU A 148 9.72 -5.76 -11.41
N GLN A 149 9.59 -6.96 -11.94
CA GLN A 149 9.94 -8.19 -11.23
C GLN A 149 11.44 -8.26 -10.90
N THR A 150 12.28 -7.86 -11.87
CA THR A 150 13.73 -7.79 -11.66
C THR A 150 14.09 -6.74 -10.61
N LEU A 151 13.48 -5.55 -10.66
CA LEU A 151 13.70 -4.51 -9.65
C LEU A 151 13.32 -4.99 -8.24
N LEU A 152 12.18 -5.67 -8.11
CA LEU A 152 11.72 -6.22 -6.85
C LEU A 152 12.62 -7.35 -6.34
N GLN A 153 13.15 -8.18 -7.25
CA GLN A 153 14.09 -9.22 -6.87
C GLN A 153 15.39 -8.62 -6.32
N ILE A 154 15.98 -7.66 -7.02
CA ILE A 154 17.19 -6.96 -6.55
C ILE A 154 16.94 -6.32 -5.20
N PHE A 155 15.83 -5.60 -5.04
CA PHE A 155 15.47 -4.95 -3.79
C PHE A 155 15.32 -5.92 -2.61
N ARG A 156 14.83 -7.15 -2.85
CA ARG A 156 14.77 -8.20 -1.82
C ARG A 156 16.14 -8.77 -1.45
N GLU A 157 17.03 -8.91 -2.43
CA GLU A 157 18.35 -9.51 -2.27
C GLU A 157 19.40 -8.53 -1.71
N GLU A 158 19.15 -7.22 -1.87
CA GLU A 158 20.04 -6.14 -1.39
C GLU A 158 19.39 -5.33 -0.25
N PRO A 159 19.51 -5.75 1.02
CA PRO A 159 18.82 -5.11 2.17
C PRO A 159 19.15 -3.63 2.39
N HIS A 160 20.26 -3.15 1.83
CA HIS A 160 20.67 -1.75 1.92
C HIS A 160 20.29 -0.92 0.69
N SER A 161 19.63 -1.52 -0.29
CA SER A 161 19.17 -0.78 -1.46
C SER A 161 17.92 0.05 -1.17
N CYS A 162 17.65 1.01 -2.04
CA CYS A 162 16.43 1.81 -2.06
C CYS A 162 15.70 1.60 -3.39
N LEU A 163 14.38 1.64 -3.37
CA LEU A 163 13.55 1.49 -4.56
C LEU A 163 12.56 2.66 -4.67
N LEU A 164 12.43 3.24 -5.86
CA LEU A 164 11.34 4.14 -6.19
C LEU A 164 10.33 3.44 -7.09
N GLY A 165 9.05 3.59 -6.77
CA GLY A 165 7.97 3.00 -7.54
C GLY A 165 6.70 3.84 -7.54
N THR A 166 5.73 3.37 -8.30
CA THR A 166 4.38 3.93 -8.37
C THR A 166 3.36 2.92 -7.82
N ASP A 167 2.07 3.17 -7.99
CA ASP A 167 1.00 2.31 -7.47
C ASP A 167 1.16 0.83 -7.83
N ALA A 168 1.74 0.52 -8.99
CA ALA A 168 2.05 -0.86 -9.39
C ALA A 168 3.03 -1.58 -8.44
N VAL A 169 3.82 -0.82 -7.69
CA VAL A 169 4.75 -1.33 -6.68
C VAL A 169 4.06 -1.43 -5.32
N ARG A 170 3.09 -0.57 -5.03
CA ARG A 170 2.38 -0.54 -3.75
C ARG A 170 1.60 -1.82 -3.48
N ASP A 171 0.91 -2.33 -4.50
CA ASP A 171 0.02 -3.48 -4.36
C ASP A 171 0.77 -4.77 -4.72
N GLY A 172 0.91 -5.67 -3.76
CA GLY A 172 1.48 -7.00 -3.99
C GLY A 172 3.00 -7.12 -3.81
N ILE A 173 3.65 -6.17 -3.15
CA ILE A 173 5.02 -6.36 -2.69
C ILE A 173 5.00 -7.12 -1.36
N ASP A 174 5.67 -8.26 -1.36
CA ASP A 174 6.06 -8.98 -0.16
C ASP A 174 7.59 -8.96 -0.06
N VAL A 175 8.10 -8.16 0.87
CA VAL A 175 9.53 -8.00 1.14
C VAL A 175 9.74 -8.15 2.64
N PRO A 176 10.02 -9.36 3.11
CA PRO A 176 10.18 -9.62 4.53
C PRO A 176 11.53 -9.10 5.07
N GLY A 177 11.54 -8.81 6.37
CA GLY A 177 12.74 -8.52 7.13
C GLY A 177 13.37 -7.17 6.82
N GLU A 178 14.70 -7.12 6.86
CA GLU A 178 15.47 -5.88 6.79
C GLU A 178 15.49 -5.21 5.41
N ALA A 179 15.06 -5.91 4.37
CA ALA A 179 15.03 -5.35 3.02
C ALA A 179 13.94 -4.26 2.84
N LEU A 180 12.94 -4.18 3.75
CA LEU A 180 11.94 -3.11 3.74
C LEU A 180 11.67 -2.63 5.17
N ARG A 181 12.36 -1.57 5.57
CA ARG A 181 12.24 -0.94 6.90
C ARG A 181 11.56 0.42 6.85
N LEU A 182 11.55 1.07 5.69
CA LEU A 182 11.02 2.41 5.51
C LEU A 182 10.17 2.48 4.25
N ILE A 183 8.95 2.99 4.38
CA ILE A 183 8.10 3.34 3.24
C ILE A 183 7.84 4.84 3.29
N ILE A 184 8.09 5.52 2.17
CA ILE A 184 7.88 6.97 2.02
C ILE A 184 6.83 7.20 0.94
N PHE A 185 5.74 7.85 1.31
CA PHE A 185 4.74 8.33 0.35
C PHE A 185 5.04 9.78 -0.02
N ASP A 186 5.28 10.08 -1.31
CA ASP A 186 5.45 11.47 -1.77
C ASP A 186 4.16 12.26 -1.57
N ARG A 187 3.01 11.62 -1.80
CA ARG A 187 1.65 12.17 -1.56
C ARG A 187 0.68 11.06 -1.18
N MET A 188 -0.23 11.38 -0.32
CA MET A 188 -1.41 10.60 0.00
C MET A 188 -2.67 11.31 -0.47
#